data_32d70e6252849b50d7ca94b8d9388ec8
#
_entry.id   32d70e6252849b50d7ca94b8d9388ec8
#
_cell.length_a   1.000
_cell.length_b   1.000
_cell.length_c   1.000
_cell.angle_alpha   90.00
_cell.angle_beta   90.00
_cell.angle_gamma   90.00
#
_symmetry.space_group_name_H-M   'P 1'
#
loop_
_entity.id
_entity.type
_entity.pdbx_description
1 polymer ?
#
loop_
_entity_poly.entity_id
_entity_poly.type
_entity_poly.pdbx_seq_one_letter_code
_entity_poly.pdbx_strand_id
1 'polypeptide(L)'
;MDRPLTGIRVIALEQYMAGPYCSMLLADAGAEVIKIERPGIGDPRRSIPPFVENNGIKKAGGFMAYNRNKKSIALNIRNDEGKKIYQDLVKNADVVVENLRPGSVDKLGLGYHDLKTLNPKLIYAAISGFGRLEGYEGPDSKRPAFDIVAEAMSGI
;
A
#
# COMPACT_ATOMS: atom_id res chain seq x y z
N MET A 1 7.56 16.64 -21.40
CA MET A 1 8.48 16.87 -20.27
C MET A 1 8.42 15.65 -19.38
N ASP A 2 9.55 15.07 -19.05
CA ASP A 2 9.60 13.96 -18.10
C ASP A 2 9.24 14.47 -16.70
N ARG A 3 8.44 13.68 -15.98
CA ARG A 3 8.10 13.97 -14.59
C ARG A 3 9.25 13.54 -13.69
N PRO A 4 9.38 14.10 -12.47
CA PRO A 4 10.51 13.83 -11.57
C PRO A 4 10.78 12.35 -11.28
N LEU A 5 9.73 11.52 -11.25
CA LEU A 5 9.82 10.08 -10.95
C LEU A 5 9.58 9.19 -12.19
N THR A 6 9.73 9.74 -13.40
CA THR A 6 9.66 8.92 -14.62
C THR A 6 10.73 7.82 -14.58
N GLY A 7 10.31 6.56 -14.80
CA GLY A 7 11.19 5.38 -14.73
C GLY A 7 11.23 4.69 -13.38
N ILE A 8 10.72 5.30 -12.32
CA ILE A 8 10.59 4.67 -10.98
C ILE A 8 9.37 3.77 -10.94
N ARG A 9 9.52 2.55 -10.44
CA ARG A 9 8.43 1.57 -10.25
C ARG A 9 8.14 1.35 -8.78
N VAL A 10 6.86 1.49 -8.42
CA VAL A 10 6.35 1.33 -7.06
C VAL A 10 5.36 0.17 -7.01
N ILE A 11 5.58 -0.78 -6.11
CA ILE A 11 4.60 -1.82 -5.77
C ILE A 11 3.87 -1.39 -4.50
N ALA A 12 2.56 -1.21 -4.59
CA ALA A 12 1.72 -0.66 -3.54
C ALA A 12 0.79 -1.72 -2.96
N LEU A 13 1.15 -2.28 -1.81
CA LEU A 13 0.36 -3.25 -1.03
C LEU A 13 -0.37 -2.52 0.09
N GLU A 14 -1.42 -1.79 -0.25
CA GLU A 14 -2.00 -0.75 0.59
C GLU A 14 -3.52 -0.75 0.58
N GLN A 15 -4.13 -0.15 1.60
CA GLN A 15 -5.57 -0.06 1.76
C GLN A 15 -6.00 1.28 2.37
N TYR A 16 -7.26 1.65 2.20
CA TYR A 16 -7.94 2.81 2.77
C TYR A 16 -7.38 4.16 2.29
N MET A 17 -6.53 4.85 3.08
CA MET A 17 -6.15 6.24 2.81
C MET A 17 -4.63 6.47 2.89
N ALA A 18 -3.97 6.22 4.00
CA ALA A 18 -2.60 6.66 4.22
C ALA A 18 -1.59 6.11 3.20
N GLY A 19 -1.58 4.78 2.99
CA GLY A 19 -0.77 4.16 1.93
C GLY A 19 -1.17 4.63 0.53
N PRO A 20 -2.48 4.53 0.16
CA PRO A 20 -2.95 5.02 -1.13
C PRO A 20 -2.64 6.50 -1.41
N TYR A 21 -2.69 7.37 -0.41
CA TYR A 21 -2.31 8.77 -0.58
C TYR A 21 -0.80 8.92 -0.88
N CYS A 22 0.04 8.22 -0.13
CA CYS A 22 1.49 8.22 -0.36
C CYS A 22 1.84 7.78 -1.80
N SER A 23 1.35 6.62 -2.21
CA SER A 23 1.65 6.09 -3.54
C SER A 23 0.99 6.90 -4.68
N MET A 24 -0.14 7.58 -4.42
CA MET A 24 -0.74 8.51 -5.37
C MET A 24 0.18 9.70 -5.65
N LEU A 25 0.79 10.28 -4.63
CA LEU A 25 1.76 11.38 -4.82
C LEU A 25 2.94 10.94 -5.69
N LEU A 26 3.43 9.71 -5.50
CA LEU A 26 4.48 9.14 -6.35
C LEU A 26 3.99 8.95 -7.79
N ALA A 27 2.75 8.46 -7.98
CA ALA A 27 2.14 8.32 -9.30
C ALA A 27 1.95 9.67 -10.01
N ASP A 28 1.48 10.69 -9.29
CA ASP A 28 1.31 12.05 -9.82
C ASP A 28 2.66 12.67 -10.21
N ALA A 29 3.73 12.32 -9.51
CA ALA A 29 5.10 12.71 -9.85
C ALA A 29 5.71 11.89 -11.01
N GLY A 30 5.02 10.90 -11.56
CA GLY A 30 5.42 10.17 -12.76
C GLY A 30 5.90 8.74 -12.52
N ALA A 31 5.89 8.24 -11.29
CA ALA A 31 6.22 6.84 -11.03
C ALA A 31 5.16 5.88 -11.60
N GLU A 32 5.60 4.72 -12.06
CA GLU A 32 4.71 3.61 -12.40
C GLU A 32 4.26 2.92 -11.10
N VAL A 33 3.05 3.19 -10.64
CA VAL A 33 2.51 2.57 -9.43
C VAL A 33 1.61 1.39 -9.78
N ILE A 34 1.95 0.20 -9.26
CA ILE A 34 1.16 -1.03 -9.39
C ILE A 34 0.56 -1.37 -8.03
N LYS A 35 -0.74 -1.13 -7.89
CA LYS A 35 -1.49 -1.45 -6.67
C LYS A 35 -1.88 -2.92 -6.65
N ILE A 36 -1.51 -3.61 -5.60
CA ILE A 36 -1.91 -5.01 -5.35
C ILE A 36 -3.21 -5.02 -4.56
N GLU A 37 -4.24 -5.61 -5.13
CA GLU A 37 -5.55 -5.68 -4.51
C GLU A 37 -5.98 -7.13 -4.27
N ARG A 38 -6.79 -7.33 -3.25
CA ARG A 38 -7.34 -8.65 -2.92
C ARG A 38 -8.35 -9.09 -3.98
N PRO A 39 -8.25 -10.31 -4.53
CA PRO A 39 -9.22 -10.82 -5.49
C PRO A 39 -10.66 -10.78 -4.95
N GLY A 40 -11.60 -10.40 -5.80
CA GLY A 40 -13.04 -10.32 -5.52
C GLY A 40 -13.47 -9.11 -4.69
N ILE A 41 -12.67 -8.67 -3.73
CA ILE A 41 -13.03 -7.59 -2.78
C ILE A 41 -12.34 -6.27 -3.14
N GLY A 42 -11.08 -6.34 -3.57
CA GLY A 42 -10.25 -5.17 -3.79
C GLY A 42 -9.84 -4.47 -2.49
N ASP A 43 -9.60 -3.17 -2.60
CA ASP A 43 -9.40 -2.28 -1.46
C ASP A 43 -10.75 -2.06 -0.74
N PRO A 44 -10.85 -2.23 0.59
CA PRO A 44 -12.09 -1.97 1.33
C PRO A 44 -12.66 -0.55 1.10
N ARG A 45 -11.83 0.42 0.76
CA ARG A 45 -12.27 1.79 0.43
C ARG A 45 -13.22 1.85 -0.77
N ARG A 46 -13.24 0.82 -1.64
CA ARG A 46 -14.17 0.71 -2.77
C ARG A 46 -15.63 0.57 -2.34
N SER A 47 -15.88 0.12 -1.11
CA SER A 47 -17.21 -0.12 -0.56
C SER A 47 -17.69 0.96 0.42
N ILE A 48 -16.90 2.02 0.64
CA ILE A 48 -17.20 3.08 1.62
C ILE A 48 -17.68 4.35 0.90
N PRO A 49 -18.84 4.93 1.30
CA PRO A 49 -19.32 6.18 0.73
C PRO A 49 -18.35 7.36 1.00
N PRO A 50 -18.56 8.51 0.31
CA PRO A 50 -19.63 8.79 -0.65
C PRO A 50 -19.42 8.07 -1.98
N PHE A 51 -20.51 7.73 -2.65
CA PHE A 51 -20.48 7.14 -3.99
C PHE A 51 -20.79 8.16 -5.05
N VAL A 52 -20.09 8.10 -6.17
CA VAL A 52 -20.36 8.83 -7.40
C VAL A 52 -20.93 7.84 -8.41
N GLU A 53 -22.02 8.17 -9.04
CA GLU A 53 -22.64 7.37 -10.10
C GLU A 53 -22.49 8.08 -11.45
N ASN A 54 -22.03 7.34 -12.44
CA ASN A 54 -21.96 7.82 -13.82
C ASN A 54 -22.30 6.66 -14.76
N ASN A 55 -23.29 6.86 -15.62
CA ASN A 55 -23.78 5.86 -16.59
C ASN A 55 -24.11 4.50 -15.94
N GLY A 56 -24.78 4.50 -14.79
CA GLY A 56 -25.13 3.27 -14.05
C GLY A 56 -23.96 2.60 -13.31
N ILE A 57 -22.75 3.13 -13.39
CA ILE A 57 -21.58 2.63 -12.69
C ILE A 57 -21.37 3.43 -11.41
N LYS A 58 -21.52 2.76 -10.27
CA LYS A 58 -21.32 3.34 -8.94
C LYS A 58 -19.89 3.10 -8.46
N LYS A 59 -19.19 4.18 -8.10
CA LYS A 59 -17.81 4.13 -7.61
C LYS A 59 -17.66 4.91 -6.31
N ALA A 60 -16.84 4.42 -5.39
CA ALA A 60 -16.53 5.12 -4.15
C ALA A 60 -15.62 6.34 -4.43
N GLY A 61 -16.09 7.53 -4.12
CA GLY A 61 -15.36 8.78 -4.33
C GLY A 61 -14.01 8.81 -3.63
N GLY A 62 -13.95 8.32 -2.37
CA GLY A 62 -12.69 8.24 -1.63
C GLY A 62 -11.68 7.26 -2.24
N PHE A 63 -12.13 6.15 -2.85
CA PHE A 63 -11.21 5.28 -3.58
C PHE A 63 -10.64 6.01 -4.81
N MET A 64 -11.48 6.69 -5.57
CA MET A 64 -11.05 7.45 -6.77
C MET A 64 -10.07 8.56 -6.41
N ALA A 65 -10.32 9.28 -5.31
CA ALA A 65 -9.49 10.39 -4.86
C ALA A 65 -8.03 9.98 -4.61
N TYR A 66 -7.79 8.78 -4.03
CA TYR A 66 -6.47 8.34 -3.61
C TYR A 66 -5.79 7.33 -4.54
N ASN A 67 -6.46 6.90 -5.62
CA ASN A 67 -5.93 5.85 -6.49
C ASN A 67 -5.84 6.23 -7.97
N ARG A 68 -5.90 7.53 -8.29
CA ARG A 68 -5.65 8.00 -9.66
C ARG A 68 -4.22 7.70 -10.10
N ASN A 69 -4.03 7.57 -11.39
CA ASN A 69 -2.74 7.30 -12.05
C ASN A 69 -2.06 5.98 -11.66
N LYS A 70 -2.75 5.07 -10.96
CA LYS A 70 -2.23 3.76 -10.60
C LYS A 70 -2.76 2.67 -11.55
N LYS A 71 -1.92 1.69 -11.81
CA LYS A 71 -2.34 0.37 -12.34
C LYS A 71 -2.81 -0.49 -11.16
N SER A 72 -3.74 -1.41 -11.39
CA SER A 72 -4.21 -2.34 -10.37
C SER A 72 -4.12 -3.77 -10.86
N ILE A 73 -3.71 -4.67 -9.97
CA ILE A 73 -3.72 -6.11 -10.17
C ILE A 73 -4.40 -6.80 -9.00
N ALA A 74 -5.35 -7.69 -9.29
CA ALA A 74 -5.94 -8.57 -8.29
C ALA A 74 -5.04 -9.78 -8.06
N LEU A 75 -4.42 -9.88 -6.88
CA LEU A 75 -3.44 -10.92 -6.55
C LEU A 75 -3.65 -11.46 -5.14
N ASN A 76 -3.76 -12.79 -5.01
CA ASN A 76 -3.84 -13.44 -3.71
C ASN A 76 -2.43 -13.75 -3.17
N ILE A 77 -1.86 -12.83 -2.43
CA ILE A 77 -0.52 -13.00 -1.81
C ILE A 77 -0.48 -14.01 -0.64
N ARG A 78 -1.59 -14.69 -0.33
CA ARG A 78 -1.63 -15.70 0.74
C ARG A 78 -1.32 -17.11 0.24
N ASN A 79 -1.46 -17.36 -1.06
CA ASN A 79 -1.05 -18.62 -1.68
C ASN A 79 0.35 -18.48 -2.30
N ASP A 80 1.00 -19.61 -2.57
CA ASP A 80 2.39 -19.62 -3.00
C ASP A 80 2.58 -19.02 -4.41
N GLU A 81 1.61 -19.24 -5.31
CA GLU A 81 1.63 -18.67 -6.65
C GLU A 81 1.57 -17.13 -6.61
N GLY A 82 0.63 -16.59 -5.81
CA GLY A 82 0.51 -15.15 -5.65
C GLY A 82 1.70 -14.51 -4.95
N LYS A 83 2.28 -15.20 -3.94
CA LYS A 83 3.54 -14.77 -3.33
C LYS A 83 4.66 -14.68 -4.34
N LYS A 84 4.82 -15.72 -5.16
CA LYS A 84 5.84 -15.76 -6.21
C LYS A 84 5.69 -14.61 -7.20
N ILE A 85 4.46 -14.37 -7.68
CA ILE A 85 4.18 -13.25 -8.59
C ILE A 85 4.53 -11.91 -7.92
N TYR A 86 4.13 -11.72 -6.65
CA TYR A 86 4.46 -10.51 -5.90
C TYR A 86 5.99 -10.32 -5.77
N GLN A 87 6.71 -11.37 -5.41
CA GLN A 87 8.18 -11.36 -5.32
C GLN A 87 8.84 -11.03 -6.66
N ASP A 88 8.32 -11.58 -7.77
CA ASP A 88 8.84 -11.29 -9.11
C ASP A 88 8.58 -9.83 -9.53
N LEU A 89 7.46 -9.24 -9.13
CA LEU A 89 7.20 -7.81 -9.30
C LEU A 89 8.21 -6.96 -8.50
N VAL A 90 8.48 -7.34 -7.25
CA VAL A 90 9.39 -6.62 -6.34
C VAL A 90 10.85 -6.68 -6.81
N LYS A 91 11.30 -7.76 -7.45
CA LYS A 91 12.65 -7.85 -8.02
C LYS A 91 12.97 -6.71 -9.00
N ASN A 92 11.94 -6.19 -9.67
CA ASN A 92 12.05 -5.15 -10.69
C ASN A 92 11.43 -3.83 -10.23
N ALA A 93 11.24 -3.64 -8.92
CA ALA A 93 10.69 -2.43 -8.33
C ALA A 93 11.78 -1.61 -7.64
N ASP A 94 11.59 -0.32 -7.57
CA ASP A 94 12.43 0.59 -6.81
C ASP A 94 11.88 0.79 -5.39
N VAL A 95 10.55 0.79 -5.26
CA VAL A 95 9.86 1.10 -4.01
C VAL A 95 8.74 0.09 -3.74
N VAL A 96 8.62 -0.34 -2.50
CA VAL A 96 7.40 -0.96 -1.94
C VAL A 96 6.77 0.02 -0.96
N VAL A 97 5.47 0.24 -1.08
CA VAL A 97 4.66 0.97 -0.10
C VAL A 97 3.63 0.01 0.48
N GLU A 98 3.55 -0.09 1.81
CA GLU A 98 2.52 -0.89 2.47
C GLU A 98 1.98 -0.19 3.72
N ASN A 99 0.69 -0.41 4.04
CA ASN A 99 0.06 0.05 5.26
C ASN A 99 -0.85 -1.00 5.90
N LEU A 100 -0.46 -2.26 5.79
CA LEU A 100 -1.15 -3.36 6.44
C LEU A 100 -0.86 -3.36 7.95
N ARG A 101 -1.62 -4.17 8.69
CA ARG A 101 -1.37 -4.33 10.13
C ARG A 101 0.07 -4.77 10.37
N PRO A 102 0.77 -4.20 11.37
CA PRO A 102 2.12 -4.60 11.71
C PRO A 102 2.27 -6.12 11.82
N GLY A 103 3.32 -6.67 11.22
CA GLY A 103 3.60 -8.11 11.19
C GLY A 103 2.77 -8.93 10.19
N SER A 104 1.81 -8.35 9.48
CA SER A 104 0.97 -9.11 8.53
C SER A 104 1.76 -9.60 7.32
N VAL A 105 2.59 -8.76 6.74
CA VAL A 105 3.44 -9.11 5.59
C VAL A 105 4.61 -9.98 6.00
N ASP A 106 5.16 -9.75 7.19
CA ASP A 106 6.27 -10.53 7.74
C ASP A 106 5.87 -12.01 7.92
N LYS A 107 4.66 -12.27 8.45
CA LYS A 107 4.11 -13.63 8.57
C LYS A 107 3.91 -14.35 7.24
N LEU A 108 3.85 -13.62 6.14
CA LEU A 108 3.74 -14.19 4.79
C LEU A 108 5.11 -14.41 4.14
N GLY A 109 6.21 -13.99 4.76
CA GLY A 109 7.53 -13.98 4.15
C GLY A 109 7.67 -12.91 3.05
N LEU A 110 6.96 -11.79 3.21
CA LEU A 110 6.92 -10.67 2.28
C LEU A 110 7.27 -9.34 2.97
N GLY A 111 7.88 -9.40 4.15
CA GLY A 111 8.36 -8.24 4.89
C GLY A 111 9.67 -7.68 4.31
N TYR A 112 10.15 -6.57 4.89
CA TYR A 112 11.37 -5.90 4.42
C TYR A 112 12.58 -6.84 4.36
N HIS A 113 12.81 -7.62 5.40
CA HIS A 113 13.98 -8.52 5.46
C HIS A 113 13.94 -9.59 4.35
N ASP A 114 12.76 -10.14 4.04
CA ASP A 114 12.60 -11.12 2.98
C ASP A 114 12.81 -10.48 1.61
N LEU A 115 12.17 -9.33 1.37
CA LEU A 115 12.21 -8.65 0.07
C LEU A 115 13.57 -8.04 -0.22
N LYS A 116 14.30 -7.58 0.79
CA LYS A 116 15.66 -7.06 0.66
C LYS A 116 16.64 -8.12 0.13
N THR A 117 16.43 -9.39 0.44
CA THR A 117 17.26 -10.48 -0.11
C THR A 117 17.04 -10.66 -1.61
N LEU A 118 15.83 -10.38 -2.11
CA LEU A 118 15.48 -10.48 -3.52
C LEU A 118 15.88 -9.23 -4.30
N ASN A 119 15.82 -8.07 -3.65
CA ASN A 119 16.17 -6.77 -4.25
C ASN A 119 16.88 -5.89 -3.21
N PRO A 120 18.23 -5.95 -3.15
CA PRO A 120 19.01 -5.19 -2.16
C PRO A 120 18.92 -3.66 -2.28
N LYS A 121 18.44 -3.16 -3.42
CA LYS A 121 18.25 -1.71 -3.67
C LYS A 121 16.86 -1.21 -3.29
N LEU A 122 15.97 -2.10 -2.85
CA LEU A 122 14.58 -1.79 -2.56
C LEU A 122 14.43 -0.75 -1.46
N ILE A 123 13.70 0.30 -1.74
CA ILE A 123 13.19 1.23 -0.72
C ILE A 123 11.87 0.66 -0.19
N TYR A 124 11.78 0.42 1.10
CA TYR A 124 10.58 -0.14 1.72
C TYR A 124 9.94 0.88 2.66
N ALA A 125 8.76 1.37 2.29
CA ALA A 125 7.98 2.33 3.06
C ALA A 125 6.81 1.63 3.76
N ALA A 126 6.90 1.49 5.08
CA ALA A 126 5.86 0.93 5.92
C ALA A 126 5.13 2.06 6.68
N ILE A 127 3.81 2.16 6.49
CA ILE A 127 2.98 3.17 7.14
C ILE A 127 2.13 2.49 8.22
N SER A 128 2.32 2.88 9.47
CA SER A 128 1.56 2.36 10.61
C SER A 128 1.24 3.47 11.60
N GLY A 129 0.26 3.26 12.48
CA GLY A 129 -0.18 4.30 13.41
C GLY A 129 0.87 4.71 14.45
N PHE A 130 1.79 3.80 14.81
CA PHE A 130 2.76 4.03 15.88
C PHE A 130 4.22 3.91 15.44
N GLY A 131 4.45 3.75 14.13
CA GLY A 131 5.78 3.46 13.62
C GLY A 131 6.25 2.03 13.94
N ARG A 132 7.22 1.55 13.18
CA ARG A 132 7.82 0.22 13.40
C ARG A 132 9.24 0.15 12.81
N LEU A 133 9.98 1.24 12.92
CA LEU A 133 11.37 1.26 12.50
C LEU A 133 12.18 0.43 13.50
N GLU A 134 12.93 -0.54 12.99
CA GLU A 134 13.78 -1.42 13.79
C GLU A 134 14.78 -0.62 14.62
N GLY A 135 14.86 -0.93 15.90
CA GLY A 135 15.69 -0.19 16.88
C GLY A 135 15.06 1.11 17.40
N TYR A 136 13.88 1.48 16.93
CA TYR A 136 13.13 2.68 17.36
C TYR A 136 11.67 2.37 17.66
N GLU A 137 11.37 1.12 18.00
CA GLU A 137 10.00 0.70 18.29
C GLU A 137 9.51 1.28 19.61
N GLY A 138 8.39 1.98 19.56
CA GLY A 138 7.65 2.36 20.76
C GLY A 138 6.83 1.20 21.33
N PRO A 139 6.27 1.35 22.54
CA PRO A 139 5.50 0.30 23.22
C PRO A 139 4.27 -0.16 22.40
N ASP A 140 3.72 0.71 21.58
CA ASP A 140 2.53 0.45 20.75
C ASP A 140 2.84 0.09 19.28
N SER A 141 4.10 -0.08 18.90
CA SER A 141 4.52 -0.34 17.51
C SER A 141 3.83 -1.53 16.85
N LYS A 142 3.39 -2.51 17.63
CA LYS A 142 2.67 -3.71 17.15
C LYS A 142 1.14 -3.54 17.11
N ARG A 143 0.60 -2.43 17.67
CA ARG A 143 -0.84 -2.18 17.70
C ARG A 143 -1.32 -1.70 16.32
N PRO A 144 -2.46 -2.22 15.84
CA PRO A 144 -3.13 -1.60 14.70
C PRO A 144 -3.75 -0.27 15.13
N ALA A 145 -3.76 0.71 14.24
CA ALA A 145 -4.46 1.97 14.44
C ALA A 145 -5.22 2.37 13.19
N PHE A 146 -6.39 2.93 13.41
CA PHE A 146 -7.11 3.79 12.48
C PHE A 146 -7.10 5.21 13.02
N ASP A 147 -7.54 6.16 12.22
CA ASP A 147 -7.58 7.59 12.51
C ASP A 147 -8.18 7.88 13.89
N ILE A 148 -9.35 7.31 14.20
CA ILE A 148 -10.03 7.45 15.48
C ILE A 148 -9.15 7.07 16.70
N VAL A 149 -8.18 6.16 16.52
CA VAL A 149 -7.25 5.80 17.61
C VAL A 149 -6.26 6.93 17.86
N ALA A 150 -5.76 7.55 16.80
CA ALA A 150 -4.85 8.69 16.90
C ALA A 150 -5.56 9.91 17.50
N GLU A 151 -6.79 10.20 17.04
CA GLU A 151 -7.65 11.26 17.60
C GLU A 151 -7.87 11.06 19.12
N ALA A 152 -8.34 9.87 19.50
CA ALA A 152 -8.61 9.57 20.92
C ALA A 152 -7.35 9.64 21.80
N MET A 153 -6.18 9.28 21.28
CA MET A 153 -4.92 9.35 22.03
C MET A 153 -4.32 10.75 22.09
N SER A 154 -4.64 11.62 21.12
CA SER A 154 -4.18 13.00 21.09
C SER A 154 -5.01 13.96 21.96
N GLY A 155 -6.17 13.51 22.42
CA GLY A 155 -7.08 14.32 23.23
C GLY A 155 -8.02 15.22 22.43
N ILE A 156 -8.22 14.91 21.15
CA ILE A 156 -9.19 15.57 20.26
C ILE A 156 -10.55 14.90 20.39
#